data_9c45cadedfdaff9d70733e0e14ee4538
#
_entry.id   9c45cadedfdaff9d70733e0e14ee4538
#
_cell.length_a   1.000
_cell.length_b   1.000
_cell.length_c   1.000
_cell.angle_alpha   90.00
_cell.angle_beta   90.00
_cell.angle_gamma   90.00
#
_symmetry.space_group_name_H-M   'P 1'
#
loop_
_entity.id
_entity.type
_entity.pdbx_description
1 polymer ?
#
loop_
_entity_poly.entity_id
_entity_poly.type
_entity_poly.pdbx_seq_one_letter_code
_entity_poly.pdbx_strand_id
1 'polypeptide(L)'
;MFKHVYISGRLAQAAHHAQGRDARRVAFWNRLVHDTEASTALEFAIVAPALFALILATMQLVLVFLAQAALETACEGSARYVLTGRAQTNFNGVYNTGGTLITTPQQQFNAYICSQMQSFMGCGYLFANVQSGTSYSTVTLGEPTWTFDSKGNVTNTFTYSPGVQGNIVVVRLYYFWPVISLFGFNITSVTDINNNNTMYDVLIATSVAKTEGY
;
A
#
# COMPACT_ATOMS: atom_id res chain seq x y z
N MET A 1 -68.98 7.98 28.86
CA MET A 1 -68.96 6.50 28.79
C MET A 1 -68.50 5.97 27.41
N PHE A 2 -68.02 6.80 26.47
CA PHE A 2 -67.67 6.42 25.10
C PHE A 2 -66.16 6.35 24.80
N LYS A 3 -65.25 6.68 25.76
CA LYS A 3 -63.81 6.73 25.52
C LYS A 3 -63.09 5.41 25.74
N HIS A 4 -63.66 4.47 26.47
CA HIS A 4 -63.01 3.17 26.78
C HIS A 4 -63.13 2.12 25.67
N VAL A 5 -64.16 2.18 24.82
CA VAL A 5 -64.36 1.22 23.73
C VAL A 5 -63.41 1.41 22.56
N TYR A 6 -62.94 2.65 22.32
CA TYR A 6 -62.09 2.94 21.18
C TYR A 6 -60.61 2.56 21.35
N ILE A 7 -60.15 2.41 22.60
CA ILE A 7 -58.78 2.01 22.91
C ILE A 7 -58.59 0.51 22.80
N SER A 8 -59.60 -0.28 23.17
CA SER A 8 -59.56 -1.73 23.13
C SER A 8 -59.51 -2.28 21.69
N GLY A 9 -60.18 -1.61 20.72
CA GLY A 9 -60.13 -1.99 19.32
C GLY A 9 -58.75 -1.77 18.63
N ARG A 10 -58.04 -0.72 18.99
CA ARG A 10 -56.72 -0.44 18.45
C ARG A 10 -55.61 -1.36 18.99
N LEU A 11 -55.72 -1.78 20.23
CA LEU A 11 -54.80 -2.75 20.84
C LEU A 11 -55.00 -4.17 20.28
N ALA A 12 -56.25 -4.57 20.02
CA ALA A 12 -56.55 -5.84 19.38
C ALA A 12 -56.08 -5.91 17.92
N GLN A 13 -56.20 -4.82 17.16
CA GLN A 13 -55.66 -4.74 15.80
C GLN A 13 -54.12 -4.74 15.76
N ALA A 14 -53.47 -4.09 16.71
CA ALA A 14 -52.01 -4.09 16.81
C ALA A 14 -51.46 -5.47 17.18
N ALA A 15 -52.14 -6.20 18.06
CA ALA A 15 -51.79 -7.57 18.43
C ALA A 15 -51.98 -8.56 17.26
N HIS A 16 -53.05 -8.43 16.47
CA HIS A 16 -53.23 -9.23 15.26
C HIS A 16 -52.19 -8.98 14.17
N HIS A 17 -51.76 -7.74 14.02
CA HIS A 17 -50.65 -7.39 13.06
C HIS A 17 -49.27 -7.85 13.53
N ALA A 18 -49.00 -7.90 14.82
CA ALA A 18 -47.77 -8.44 15.37
C ALA A 18 -47.70 -9.96 15.21
N GLN A 19 -48.78 -10.65 15.53
CA GLN A 19 -48.89 -12.11 15.43
C GLN A 19 -48.74 -12.61 13.98
N GLY A 20 -49.26 -11.85 12.99
CA GLY A 20 -49.14 -12.19 11.56
C GLY A 20 -47.70 -12.02 11.02
N ARG A 21 -46.88 -11.13 11.61
CA ARG A 21 -45.47 -10.96 11.22
C ARG A 21 -44.59 -12.06 11.78
N ASP A 22 -44.82 -12.47 13.00
CA ASP A 22 -44.05 -13.55 13.62
C ASP A 22 -44.38 -14.91 13.00
N ALA A 23 -45.64 -15.17 12.69
CA ALA A 23 -46.06 -16.37 11.96
C ALA A 23 -45.42 -16.44 10.55
N ARG A 24 -45.31 -15.33 9.83
CA ARG A 24 -44.63 -15.28 8.52
C ARG A 24 -43.14 -15.53 8.63
N ARG A 25 -42.49 -15.01 9.68
CA ARG A 25 -41.06 -15.24 9.94
C ARG A 25 -40.79 -16.71 10.26
N VAL A 26 -41.60 -17.31 11.14
CA VAL A 26 -41.47 -18.73 11.50
C VAL A 26 -41.74 -19.63 10.28
N ALA A 27 -42.74 -19.31 9.47
CA ALA A 27 -43.03 -20.06 8.24
C ALA A 27 -41.93 -19.91 7.19
N PHE A 28 -41.28 -18.74 7.09
CA PHE A 28 -40.13 -18.50 6.23
C PHE A 28 -38.91 -19.32 6.69
N TRP A 29 -38.62 -19.32 7.99
CA TRP A 29 -37.52 -20.11 8.55
C TRP A 29 -37.77 -21.63 8.42
N ASN A 30 -39.02 -22.11 8.63
CA ASN A 30 -39.37 -23.52 8.41
C ASN A 30 -39.22 -23.94 6.94
N ARG A 31 -39.56 -23.07 5.99
CA ARG A 31 -39.31 -23.35 4.57
C ARG A 31 -37.84 -23.43 4.25
N LEU A 32 -37.03 -22.49 4.76
CA LEU A 32 -35.59 -22.48 4.55
C LEU A 32 -34.88 -23.73 5.10
N VAL A 33 -35.40 -24.30 6.21
CA VAL A 33 -34.76 -25.46 6.85
C VAL A 33 -35.22 -26.80 6.21
N HIS A 34 -36.39 -26.83 5.57
CA HIS A 34 -36.95 -28.09 5.02
C HIS A 34 -36.89 -28.18 3.49
N ASP A 35 -36.50 -27.09 2.80
CA ASP A 35 -36.37 -27.09 1.35
C ASP A 35 -34.94 -27.57 0.99
N THR A 36 -34.84 -28.68 0.29
CA THR A 36 -33.56 -29.28 -0.13
C THR A 36 -32.78 -28.35 -1.10
N GLU A 37 -33.48 -27.51 -1.87
CA GLU A 37 -32.87 -26.51 -2.72
C GLU A 37 -32.29 -25.31 -1.90
N ALA A 38 -32.91 -24.98 -0.76
CA ALA A 38 -32.39 -23.97 0.17
C ALA A 38 -31.16 -24.46 0.95
N SER A 39 -31.01 -25.77 1.17
CA SER A 39 -29.87 -26.37 1.86
C SER A 39 -28.57 -26.11 1.10
N THR A 40 -28.55 -26.32 -0.22
CA THR A 40 -27.36 -26.08 -1.05
C THR A 40 -26.95 -24.60 -1.10
N ALA A 41 -27.94 -23.68 -1.11
CA ALA A 41 -27.70 -22.26 -1.04
C ALA A 41 -27.09 -21.84 0.31
N LEU A 42 -27.54 -22.46 1.41
CA LEU A 42 -26.99 -22.20 2.75
C LEU A 42 -25.57 -22.73 2.90
N GLU A 43 -25.28 -23.95 2.41
CA GLU A 43 -23.93 -24.52 2.39
C GLU A 43 -22.97 -23.62 1.61
N PHE A 44 -23.38 -23.16 0.42
CA PHE A 44 -22.57 -22.23 -0.37
C PHE A 44 -22.39 -20.90 0.36
N ALA A 45 -23.41 -20.34 1.01
CA ALA A 45 -23.31 -19.09 1.74
C ALA A 45 -22.32 -19.14 2.93
N ILE A 46 -22.11 -20.32 3.52
CA ILE A 46 -21.14 -20.51 4.61
C ILE A 46 -19.72 -20.68 4.05
N VAL A 47 -19.57 -21.41 2.95
CA VAL A 47 -18.24 -21.71 2.36
C VAL A 47 -17.71 -20.56 1.51
N ALA A 48 -18.57 -19.84 0.79
CA ALA A 48 -18.17 -18.79 -0.14
C ALA A 48 -17.36 -17.66 0.51
N PRO A 49 -17.70 -17.11 1.70
CA PRO A 49 -16.90 -16.06 2.33
C PRO A 49 -15.47 -16.51 2.63
N ALA A 50 -15.28 -17.72 3.11
CA ALA A 50 -13.95 -18.27 3.40
C ALA A 50 -13.14 -18.48 2.11
N LEU A 51 -13.78 -18.97 1.05
CA LEU A 51 -13.15 -19.15 -0.25
C LEU A 51 -12.74 -17.82 -0.87
N PHE A 52 -13.62 -16.83 -0.87
CA PHE A 52 -13.31 -15.50 -1.41
C PHE A 52 -12.21 -14.80 -0.60
N ALA A 53 -12.22 -14.94 0.73
CA ALA A 53 -11.15 -14.41 1.58
C ALA A 53 -9.79 -15.00 1.22
N LEU A 54 -9.71 -16.30 0.99
CA LEU A 54 -8.48 -16.99 0.60
C LEU A 54 -8.00 -16.53 -0.79
N ILE A 55 -8.92 -16.39 -1.76
CA ILE A 55 -8.59 -15.89 -3.11
C ILE A 55 -8.06 -14.45 -3.03
N LEU A 56 -8.72 -13.57 -2.29
CA LEU A 56 -8.28 -12.18 -2.14
C LEU A 56 -6.93 -12.08 -1.42
N ALA A 57 -6.70 -12.89 -0.39
CA ALA A 57 -5.43 -12.92 0.32
C ALA A 57 -4.29 -13.39 -0.59
N THR A 58 -4.50 -14.45 -1.37
CA THR A 58 -3.48 -14.93 -2.32
C THR A 58 -3.21 -13.92 -3.43
N MET A 59 -4.25 -13.26 -3.95
CA MET A 59 -4.10 -12.21 -4.96
C MET A 59 -3.29 -11.01 -4.42
N GLN A 60 -3.54 -10.61 -3.17
CA GLN A 60 -2.77 -9.53 -2.54
C GLN A 60 -1.29 -9.90 -2.39
N LEU A 61 -0.97 -11.12 -1.96
CA LEU A 61 0.41 -11.61 -1.88
C LEU A 61 1.10 -11.56 -3.24
N VAL A 62 0.45 -12.01 -4.30
CA VAL A 62 1.01 -11.97 -5.66
C VAL A 62 1.31 -10.53 -6.08
N LEU A 63 0.42 -9.57 -5.78
CA LEU A 63 0.65 -8.16 -6.11
C LEU A 63 1.85 -7.58 -5.35
N VAL A 64 2.04 -7.91 -4.08
CA VAL A 64 3.20 -7.48 -3.28
C VAL A 64 4.50 -8.04 -3.87
N PHE A 65 4.54 -9.33 -4.21
CA PHE A 65 5.71 -9.94 -4.85
C PHE A 65 6.03 -9.33 -6.21
N LEU A 66 4.99 -9.02 -7.01
CA LEU A 66 5.16 -8.36 -8.30
C LEU A 66 5.72 -6.93 -8.13
N ALA A 67 5.22 -6.19 -7.13
CA ALA A 67 5.71 -4.86 -6.80
C ALA A 67 7.17 -4.91 -6.31
N GLN A 68 7.51 -5.89 -5.48
CA GLN A 68 8.89 -6.09 -5.01
C GLN A 68 9.84 -6.38 -6.19
N ALA A 69 9.48 -7.29 -7.08
CA ALA A 69 10.29 -7.60 -8.27
C ALA A 69 10.45 -6.40 -9.21
N ALA A 70 9.39 -5.60 -9.37
CA ALA A 70 9.45 -4.36 -10.15
C ALA A 70 10.36 -3.32 -9.50
N LEU A 71 10.32 -3.19 -8.17
CA LEU A 71 11.18 -2.27 -7.43
C LEU A 71 12.65 -2.70 -7.51
N GLU A 72 12.95 -4.00 -7.41
CA GLU A 72 14.30 -4.54 -7.57
C GLU A 72 14.85 -4.26 -8.97
N THR A 73 14.05 -4.49 -10.01
CA THR A 73 14.44 -4.19 -11.40
C THR A 73 14.72 -2.69 -11.59
N ALA A 74 13.89 -1.81 -11.03
CA ALA A 74 14.09 -0.36 -11.08
C ALA A 74 15.35 0.06 -10.28
N CYS A 75 15.62 -0.60 -9.16
CA CYS A 75 16.83 -0.39 -8.35
C CYS A 75 18.09 -0.76 -9.12
N GLU A 76 18.13 -1.93 -9.75
CA GLU A 76 19.25 -2.37 -10.58
C GLU A 76 19.48 -1.43 -11.79
N GLY A 77 18.41 -1.05 -12.49
CA GLY A 77 18.47 -0.11 -13.60
C GLY A 77 19.02 1.25 -13.18
N SER A 78 18.56 1.77 -12.05
CA SER A 78 19.03 3.06 -11.50
C SER A 78 20.47 2.99 -10.97
N ALA A 79 20.86 1.88 -10.33
CA ALA A 79 22.24 1.65 -9.92
C ALA A 79 23.18 1.62 -11.13
N ARG A 80 22.78 0.93 -12.20
CA ARG A 80 23.54 0.89 -13.45
C ARG A 80 23.73 2.28 -14.07
N TYR A 81 22.71 3.14 -13.98
CA TYR A 81 22.77 4.52 -14.44
C TYR A 81 23.80 5.36 -13.63
N VAL A 82 23.89 5.11 -12.31
CA VAL A 82 24.90 5.73 -11.45
C VAL A 82 26.31 5.19 -11.77
N LEU A 83 26.44 3.87 -11.97
CA LEU A 83 27.72 3.21 -12.23
C LEU A 83 28.42 3.72 -13.49
N THR A 84 27.65 3.97 -14.54
CA THR A 84 28.16 4.44 -15.83
C THR A 84 28.46 5.94 -15.87
N GLY A 85 28.38 6.66 -14.75
CA GLY A 85 28.63 8.10 -14.68
C GLY A 85 27.50 8.98 -15.24
N ARG A 86 26.43 8.38 -15.75
CA ARG A 86 25.32 9.14 -16.35
C ARG A 86 24.55 9.95 -15.31
N ALA A 87 24.43 9.46 -14.10
CA ALA A 87 23.75 10.16 -13.02
C ALA A 87 24.51 11.43 -12.62
N GLN A 88 25.84 11.37 -12.62
CA GLN A 88 26.72 12.47 -12.28
C GLN A 88 26.73 13.58 -13.36
N THR A 89 26.51 13.20 -14.61
CA THR A 89 26.50 14.13 -15.75
C THR A 89 25.12 14.71 -16.05
N ASN A 90 24.07 13.90 -15.92
CA ASN A 90 22.72 14.28 -16.37
C ASN A 90 21.85 14.88 -15.25
N PHE A 91 22.14 14.57 -13.98
CA PHE A 91 21.36 15.09 -12.85
C PHE A 91 22.10 16.21 -12.12
N ASN A 92 22.19 17.35 -12.78
CA ASN A 92 22.88 18.55 -12.28
C ASN A 92 21.93 19.57 -11.64
N GLY A 93 20.62 19.22 -11.57
CA GLY A 93 19.57 20.16 -11.17
C GLY A 93 19.11 21.03 -12.35
N VAL A 94 17.92 21.61 -12.20
CA VAL A 94 17.37 22.58 -13.15
C VAL A 94 17.30 23.94 -12.48
N TYR A 95 17.87 24.94 -13.13
CA TYR A 95 17.90 26.31 -12.65
C TYR A 95 16.99 27.20 -13.52
N ASN A 96 16.36 28.20 -12.92
CA ASN A 96 15.65 29.25 -13.66
C ASN A 96 16.63 30.28 -14.22
N THR A 97 16.10 31.22 -15.02
CA THR A 97 16.87 32.31 -15.63
C THR A 97 17.59 33.22 -14.60
N GLY A 98 17.10 33.23 -13.34
CA GLY A 98 17.68 33.96 -12.22
C GLY A 98 18.71 33.15 -11.40
N GLY A 99 19.07 31.94 -11.83
CA GLY A 99 20.04 31.08 -11.13
C GLY A 99 19.50 30.35 -9.91
N THR A 100 18.19 30.39 -9.68
CA THR A 100 17.56 29.65 -8.57
C THR A 100 17.31 28.18 -8.96
N LEU A 101 17.74 27.25 -8.11
CA LEU A 101 17.52 25.81 -8.31
C LEU A 101 16.03 25.47 -8.20
N ILE A 102 15.42 25.01 -9.30
CA ILE A 102 14.01 24.61 -9.36
C ILE A 102 13.85 23.12 -9.07
N THR A 103 14.76 22.29 -9.59
CA THR A 103 14.72 20.83 -9.43
C THR A 103 16.08 20.35 -8.97
N THR A 104 16.13 19.66 -7.84
CA THR A 104 17.37 19.11 -7.31
C THR A 104 17.83 17.88 -8.10
N PRO A 105 19.13 17.54 -8.08
CA PRO A 105 19.63 16.29 -8.65
C PRO A 105 18.90 15.04 -8.12
N GLN A 106 18.57 15.05 -6.84
CA GLN A 106 17.78 13.97 -6.20
C GLN A 106 16.38 13.85 -6.78
N GLN A 107 15.69 14.97 -7.03
CA GLN A 107 14.36 14.96 -7.64
C GLN A 107 14.42 14.45 -9.08
N GLN A 108 15.47 14.81 -9.85
CA GLN A 108 15.70 14.28 -11.19
C GLN A 108 15.93 12.76 -11.17
N PHE A 109 16.72 12.28 -10.21
CA PHE A 109 16.96 10.86 -10.02
C PHE A 109 15.68 10.12 -9.64
N ASN A 110 14.89 10.66 -8.72
CA ASN A 110 13.59 10.07 -8.35
C ASN A 110 12.63 9.99 -9.56
N ALA A 111 12.58 11.04 -10.38
CA ALA A 111 11.79 11.05 -11.61
C ALA A 111 12.26 9.99 -12.61
N TYR A 112 13.57 9.80 -12.73
CA TYR A 112 14.17 8.76 -13.56
C TYR A 112 13.76 7.37 -13.07
N ILE A 113 13.89 7.08 -11.76
CA ILE A 113 13.45 5.79 -11.19
C ILE A 113 11.97 5.57 -11.45
N CYS A 114 11.16 6.61 -11.22
CA CYS A 114 9.73 6.56 -11.46
C CYS A 114 9.39 6.17 -12.90
N SER A 115 10.16 6.64 -13.88
CA SER A 115 9.97 6.28 -15.29
C SER A 115 10.31 4.81 -15.60
N GLN A 116 11.07 4.15 -14.73
CA GLN A 116 11.40 2.72 -14.84
C GLN A 116 10.40 1.82 -14.12
N MET A 117 9.55 2.40 -13.26
CA MET A 117 8.57 1.64 -12.50
C MET A 117 7.35 1.26 -13.34
N GLN A 118 6.68 0.20 -12.92
CA GLN A 118 5.44 -0.25 -13.55
C GLN A 118 4.30 0.74 -13.31
N SER A 119 3.38 0.84 -14.27
CA SER A 119 2.28 1.84 -14.26
C SER A 119 1.33 1.73 -13.05
N PHE A 120 1.30 0.57 -12.37
CA PHE A 120 0.48 0.38 -11.17
C PHE A 120 1.14 0.87 -9.88
N MET A 121 2.42 1.28 -9.94
CA MET A 121 3.17 1.82 -8.80
C MET A 121 3.19 3.35 -8.88
N GLY A 122 2.56 4.00 -7.90
CA GLY A 122 2.51 5.47 -7.84
C GLY A 122 3.82 6.08 -7.35
N CYS A 123 4.33 7.09 -8.04
CA CYS A 123 5.62 7.74 -7.72
C CYS A 123 5.63 8.52 -6.40
N GLY A 124 4.47 8.89 -5.87
CA GLY A 124 4.37 9.64 -4.60
C GLY A 124 4.80 8.86 -3.35
N TYR A 125 4.91 7.54 -3.47
CA TYR A 125 5.30 6.65 -2.37
C TYR A 125 6.72 6.10 -2.52
N LEU A 126 7.50 6.63 -3.47
CA LEU A 126 8.87 6.22 -3.75
C LEU A 126 9.86 7.17 -3.09
N PHE A 127 10.81 6.61 -2.34
CA PHE A 127 11.94 7.33 -1.77
C PHE A 127 13.24 6.65 -2.15
N ALA A 128 14.22 7.42 -2.62
CA ALA A 128 15.52 6.92 -3.00
C ALA A 128 16.62 7.48 -2.12
N ASN A 129 17.51 6.61 -1.68
CA ASN A 129 18.71 6.95 -0.93
C ASN A 129 19.94 6.44 -1.69
N VAL A 130 20.81 7.35 -2.09
CA VAL A 130 22.06 7.05 -2.81
C VAL A 130 23.22 7.52 -1.97
N GLN A 131 24.04 6.56 -1.55
CA GLN A 131 25.24 6.84 -0.77
C GLN A 131 26.48 6.33 -1.50
N SER A 132 27.57 7.06 -1.38
CA SER A 132 28.85 6.65 -1.95
C SER A 132 29.96 6.74 -0.91
N GLY A 133 30.94 5.87 -1.03
CA GLY A 133 32.10 5.83 -0.15
C GLY A 133 33.29 5.17 -0.81
N THR A 134 34.47 5.37 -0.25
CA THR A 134 35.71 4.73 -0.72
C THR A 134 35.85 3.28 -0.26
N SER A 135 35.07 2.88 0.77
CA SER A 135 35.02 1.52 1.29
C SER A 135 33.60 1.16 1.76
N TYR A 136 33.33 -0.13 1.90
CA TYR A 136 32.02 -0.61 2.42
C TYR A 136 31.72 -0.15 3.85
N SER A 137 32.75 0.07 4.65
CA SER A 137 32.59 0.52 6.04
C SER A 137 32.12 1.98 6.16
N THR A 138 32.24 2.76 5.09
CA THR A 138 31.84 4.20 5.07
C THR A 138 30.37 4.41 4.64
N VAL A 139 29.69 3.34 4.21
CA VAL A 139 28.31 3.40 3.75
C VAL A 139 27.39 2.79 4.80
N THR A 140 26.35 3.54 5.19
CA THR A 140 25.36 3.07 6.17
C THR A 140 24.35 2.16 5.50
N LEU A 141 24.30 0.89 5.93
CA LEU A 141 23.38 -0.13 5.41
C LEU A 141 22.15 -0.37 6.31
N GLY A 142 22.04 0.33 7.43
CA GLY A 142 20.92 0.22 8.35
C GLY A 142 19.58 0.67 7.75
N GLU A 143 18.49 0.08 8.20
CA GLU A 143 17.15 0.57 7.86
C GLU A 143 16.90 1.90 8.56
N PRO A 144 16.27 2.89 7.89
CA PRO A 144 15.91 4.13 8.53
C PRO A 144 14.78 3.91 9.54
N THR A 145 14.84 4.58 10.67
CA THR A 145 13.66 4.75 11.52
C THR A 145 12.73 5.76 10.84
N TRP A 146 11.52 5.34 10.53
CA TRP A 146 10.55 6.19 9.84
C TRP A 146 10.01 7.28 10.76
N THR A 147 10.01 8.50 10.28
CA THR A 147 9.48 9.68 10.97
C THR A 147 8.45 10.38 10.09
N PHE A 148 7.35 10.83 10.72
CA PHE A 148 6.22 11.43 10.01
C PHE A 148 5.88 12.80 10.62
N ASP A 149 5.39 13.71 9.80
CA ASP A 149 4.81 14.97 10.27
C ASP A 149 3.37 14.76 10.78
N SER A 150 2.74 15.83 11.27
CA SER A 150 1.36 15.81 11.76
C SER A 150 0.32 15.48 10.67
N LYS A 151 0.71 15.48 9.41
CA LYS A 151 -0.12 15.13 8.25
C LYS A 151 0.19 13.73 7.72
N GLY A 152 1.11 12.99 8.38
CA GLY A 152 1.53 11.66 7.96
C GLY A 152 2.52 11.63 6.80
N ASN A 153 3.10 12.78 6.38
CA ASN A 153 4.16 12.75 5.36
C ASN A 153 5.47 12.26 5.98
N VAL A 154 6.22 11.50 5.20
CA VAL A 154 7.57 11.05 5.57
C VAL A 154 8.50 12.24 5.70
N THR A 155 9.11 12.43 6.86
CA THR A 155 10.05 13.53 7.16
C THR A 155 11.50 13.11 7.12
N ASN A 156 11.78 11.83 6.84
CA ASN A 156 13.12 11.32 6.68
C ASN A 156 13.87 12.07 5.57
N THR A 157 15.11 12.45 5.87
CA THR A 157 16.03 13.01 4.86
C THR A 157 16.80 11.87 4.21
N PHE A 158 16.73 11.81 2.88
CA PHE A 158 17.46 10.85 2.08
C PHE A 158 18.62 11.55 1.39
N THR A 159 19.75 10.87 1.32
CA THR A 159 20.98 11.40 0.70
C THR A 159 20.96 11.05 -0.78
N TYR A 160 21.43 11.99 -1.61
CA TYR A 160 21.79 11.73 -3.00
C TYR A 160 23.25 12.07 -3.23
N SER A 161 24.10 11.06 -3.14
CA SER A 161 25.56 11.17 -3.37
C SER A 161 25.96 10.05 -4.33
N PRO A 162 25.93 10.30 -5.66
CA PRO A 162 26.26 9.28 -6.66
C PRO A 162 27.76 8.97 -6.72
N GLY A 163 28.59 9.72 -5.95
CA GLY A 163 30.02 9.50 -5.86
C GLY A 163 30.80 9.91 -7.11
N VAL A 164 32.06 9.55 -7.09
CA VAL A 164 32.99 9.72 -8.20
C VAL A 164 33.55 8.37 -8.66
N GLN A 165 34.27 8.35 -9.73
CA GLN A 165 34.94 7.16 -10.27
C GLN A 165 35.67 6.35 -9.19
N GLY A 166 35.47 5.04 -9.18
CA GLY A 166 36.12 4.11 -8.26
C GLY A 166 35.46 4.00 -6.88
N ASN A 167 34.44 4.85 -6.58
CA ASN A 167 33.68 4.75 -5.33
C ASN A 167 32.75 3.54 -5.33
N ILE A 168 32.49 3.03 -4.12
CA ILE A 168 31.41 2.10 -3.89
C ILE A 168 30.15 2.92 -3.73
N VAL A 169 29.11 2.59 -4.49
CA VAL A 169 27.82 3.26 -4.43
C VAL A 169 26.76 2.26 -3.99
N VAL A 170 25.92 2.68 -3.06
CA VAL A 170 24.72 1.96 -2.61
C VAL A 170 23.52 2.76 -3.02
N VAL A 171 22.69 2.16 -3.85
CA VAL A 171 21.38 2.68 -4.22
C VAL A 171 20.35 1.87 -3.45
N ARG A 172 19.52 2.55 -2.67
CA ARG A 172 18.45 1.94 -1.92
C ARG A 172 17.14 2.64 -2.21
N LEU A 173 16.15 1.87 -2.63
CA LEU A 173 14.80 2.33 -2.89
C LEU A 173 13.86 1.84 -1.81
N TYR A 174 12.99 2.73 -1.36
CA TYR A 174 11.91 2.44 -0.42
C TYR A 174 10.60 2.77 -1.10
N TYR A 175 9.67 1.84 -1.07
CA TYR A 175 8.35 2.04 -1.62
C TYR A 175 7.27 1.66 -0.62
N PHE A 176 6.36 2.58 -0.33
CA PHE A 176 5.25 2.34 0.57
C PHE A 176 4.08 1.72 -0.20
N TRP A 177 3.93 0.41 -0.06
CA TRP A 177 2.86 -0.34 -0.69
C TRP A 177 1.60 -0.31 0.16
N PRO A 178 0.43 0.16 -0.37
CA PRO A 178 -0.82 0.16 0.39
C PRO A 178 -1.32 -1.28 0.57
N VAL A 179 -1.60 -1.64 1.81
CA VAL A 179 -2.09 -2.98 2.17
C VAL A 179 -3.54 -2.90 2.59
N ILE A 180 -4.36 -3.78 2.04
CA ILE A 180 -5.74 -3.94 2.48
C ILE A 180 -5.75 -4.88 3.68
N SER A 181 -6.14 -4.37 4.87
CA SER A 181 -6.34 -5.20 6.05
C SER A 181 -7.60 -6.05 5.88
N LEU A 182 -7.44 -7.29 5.48
CA LEU A 182 -8.52 -8.28 5.44
C LEU A 182 -8.65 -8.92 6.82
N PHE A 183 -9.88 -8.93 7.36
CA PHE A 183 -10.22 -9.56 8.65
C PHE A 183 -9.47 -9.02 9.88
N GLY A 184 -8.94 -7.80 9.85
CA GLY A 184 -8.26 -7.19 10.99
C GLY A 184 -6.86 -7.74 11.28
N PHE A 185 -6.30 -8.59 10.42
CA PHE A 185 -4.89 -8.99 10.52
C PHE A 185 -3.99 -7.84 10.08
N ASN A 186 -3.21 -7.36 11.02
CA ASN A 186 -2.26 -6.27 10.77
C ASN A 186 -0.89 -6.89 10.40
N ILE A 187 -0.59 -6.88 9.11
CA ILE A 187 0.69 -7.40 8.54
C ILE A 187 1.57 -6.27 8.02
N THR A 188 1.37 -5.06 8.53
CA THR A 188 2.00 -3.84 8.00
C THR A 188 3.20 -3.42 8.84
N SER A 189 4.23 -2.88 8.18
CA SER A 189 5.41 -2.33 8.83
C SER A 189 5.21 -0.85 9.24
N VAL A 190 4.34 -0.14 8.56
CA VAL A 190 4.05 1.28 8.81
C VAL A 190 2.55 1.56 8.67
N THR A 191 1.99 2.31 9.60
CA THR A 191 0.58 2.70 9.59
C THR A 191 0.43 4.20 9.37
N ASP A 192 -0.65 4.56 8.69
CA ASP A 192 -1.18 5.93 8.63
C ASP A 192 -0.26 6.99 7.97
N ILE A 193 0.35 6.64 6.84
CA ILE A 193 1.00 7.65 5.99
C ILE A 193 -0.07 8.59 5.42
N ASN A 194 0.26 9.88 5.38
CA ASN A 194 -0.63 10.95 4.94
C ASN A 194 -1.94 11.05 5.73
N ASN A 195 -1.96 10.52 6.94
CA ASN A 195 -3.11 10.58 7.86
C ASN A 195 -4.44 10.08 7.24
N ASN A 196 -4.36 9.11 6.34
CA ASN A 196 -5.48 8.55 5.59
C ASN A 196 -6.04 7.26 6.22
N ASN A 197 -5.57 6.89 7.41
CA ASN A 197 -5.89 5.62 8.06
C ASN A 197 -5.62 4.39 7.16
N THR A 198 -4.67 4.51 6.25
CA THR A 198 -4.25 3.45 5.35
C THR A 198 -3.01 2.77 5.91
N MET A 199 -2.99 1.46 5.86
CA MET A 199 -1.83 0.66 6.27
C MET A 199 -0.89 0.47 5.09
N TYR A 200 0.42 0.56 5.35
CA TYR A 200 1.45 0.39 4.33
C TYR A 200 2.47 -0.66 4.75
N ASP A 201 2.94 -1.40 3.78
CA ASP A 201 4.14 -2.23 3.90
C ASP A 201 5.29 -1.56 3.15
N VAL A 202 6.49 -1.57 3.74
CA VAL A 202 7.65 -0.92 3.13
C VAL A 202 8.45 -1.95 2.35
N LEU A 203 8.37 -1.85 1.04
CA LEU A 203 9.19 -2.63 0.13
C LEU A 203 10.55 -1.96 0.00
N ILE A 204 11.63 -2.76 0.08
CA ILE A 204 13.00 -2.26 0.04
C ILE A 204 13.78 -3.00 -1.04
N ALA A 205 14.38 -2.24 -1.94
CA ALA A 205 15.35 -2.78 -2.89
C ALA A 205 16.71 -2.10 -2.69
N THR A 206 17.78 -2.88 -2.71
CA THR A 206 19.15 -2.38 -2.51
C THR A 206 20.06 -2.95 -3.58
N SER A 207 20.79 -2.05 -4.24
CA SER A 207 21.85 -2.43 -5.18
C SER A 207 23.17 -1.76 -4.75
N VAL A 208 24.23 -2.56 -4.72
CA VAL A 208 25.57 -2.11 -4.33
C VAL A 208 26.51 -2.41 -5.47
N ALA A 209 27.26 -1.40 -5.89
CA ALA A 209 28.21 -1.60 -6.96
C ALA A 209 29.37 -0.59 -6.86
N LYS A 210 30.45 -0.82 -7.61
CA LYS A 210 31.59 0.08 -7.72
C LYS A 210 31.50 0.83 -9.04
N THR A 211 31.62 2.17 -8.98
CA THR A 211 31.59 3.02 -10.19
C THR A 211 32.77 2.70 -11.11
N GLU A 212 32.45 2.60 -12.40
CA GLU A 212 33.44 2.36 -13.45
C GLU A 212 34.26 3.62 -13.77
N GLY A 213 35.33 3.46 -14.53
CA GLY A 213 36.04 4.58 -15.13
C GLY A 213 35.28 5.20 -16.30
N TYR A 214 34.88 6.46 -16.19
CA TYR A 214 34.21 7.24 -17.24
C TYR A 214 34.87 8.59 -17.44
#